data_808acf4cf6d2377349ca4080f0bed8a6
#
_entry.id   808acf4cf6d2377349ca4080f0bed8a6
#
_cell.length_a   1.000
_cell.length_b   1.000
_cell.length_c   1.000
_cell.angle_alpha   90.00
_cell.angle_beta   90.00
_cell.angle_gamma   90.00
#
_symmetry.space_group_name_H-M   'P 1'
#
loop_
_entity.id
_entity.type
_entity.pdbx_description
1 polymer ?
#
loop_
_entity_poly.entity_id
_entity_poly.type
_entity_poly.pdbx_seq_one_letter_code
_entity_poly.pdbx_strand_id
1 'polypeptide(L)'
;MPKKHDFDAAWKSILEAFEVEIVELLFPEIFNKIDWELGTESLDKELIEIQKDIFDKDSSEKVISDKIIKVRLKDKGSKILFIHVEVQSYSSGHEIFGERMFRYFYRIWDKFRYKYEDKSEIVAAAIYTYKGNSGKDKRYVYQLPELENEILTYNFKTINVEKIELERISDDNPLKLVFKMAKKLLETNTIDEDICDAKIKLAKELSNYDKVKNNEQIKSLVDFLEYLFLIEDPKLEKIYEEYKKKNGGAFKLSIDEIRKLHYKEVGREEGREEEKIKVRIEIATEMLLDGESLEKIKKYSKLSDEEINNLNDSGT
;
A
#
# COMPACT_ATOMS: atom_id res chain seq x y z
N MET A 1 16.78 -4.17 -22.44
CA MET A 1 15.72 -5.05 -21.91
C MET A 1 14.45 -4.24 -21.93
N PRO A 2 13.31 -4.74 -22.44
CA PRO A 2 12.04 -4.02 -22.36
C PRO A 2 11.74 -3.74 -20.89
N LYS A 3 11.34 -2.50 -20.58
CA LYS A 3 10.89 -2.14 -19.24
C LYS A 3 9.63 -2.96 -18.94
N LYS A 4 9.72 -3.88 -17.99
CA LYS A 4 8.57 -4.67 -17.57
C LYS A 4 7.63 -3.75 -16.78
N HIS A 5 6.34 -3.74 -17.13
CA HIS A 5 5.33 -3.05 -16.35
C HIS A 5 5.37 -3.55 -14.91
N ASP A 6 5.63 -2.67 -13.97
CA ASP A 6 5.57 -2.98 -12.55
C ASP A 6 4.27 -2.43 -11.96
N PHE A 7 3.16 -3.06 -12.38
CA PHE A 7 1.82 -2.70 -11.91
C PHE A 7 1.70 -2.82 -10.39
N ASP A 8 2.36 -3.81 -9.81
CA ASP A 8 2.26 -4.09 -8.39
C ASP A 8 2.94 -2.97 -7.56
N ALA A 9 4.14 -2.54 -7.98
CA ALA A 9 4.82 -1.41 -7.33
C ALA A 9 4.03 -0.10 -7.47
N ALA A 10 3.44 0.16 -8.65
CA ALA A 10 2.62 1.35 -8.88
C ALA A 10 1.40 1.39 -7.95
N TRP A 11 0.64 0.30 -7.86
CA TRP A 11 -0.52 0.22 -6.97
C TRP A 11 -0.13 0.25 -5.50
N LYS A 12 0.99 -0.38 -5.12
CA LYS A 12 1.51 -0.31 -3.77
C LYS A 12 1.78 1.13 -3.36
N SER A 13 2.46 1.92 -4.19
CA SER A 13 2.71 3.35 -3.95
C SER A 13 1.40 4.13 -3.78
N ILE A 14 0.36 3.84 -4.57
CA ILE A 14 -0.96 4.45 -4.42
C ILE A 14 -1.61 4.06 -3.09
N LEU A 15 -1.58 2.77 -2.73
CA LEU A 15 -2.16 2.29 -1.48
C LEU A 15 -1.47 2.91 -0.25
N GLU A 16 -0.18 3.20 -0.34
CA GLU A 16 0.60 3.86 0.72
C GLU A 16 0.31 5.36 0.81
N ALA A 17 0.32 6.07 -0.32
CA ALA A 17 0.17 7.52 -0.33
C ALA A 17 -1.28 8.01 -0.10
N PHE A 18 -2.28 7.16 -0.34
CA PHE A 18 -3.70 7.51 -0.30
C PHE A 18 -4.52 6.63 0.66
N GLU A 19 -3.92 6.21 1.77
CA GLU A 19 -4.57 5.32 2.76
C GLU A 19 -5.93 5.88 3.23
N VAL A 20 -6.00 7.16 3.54
CA VAL A 20 -7.22 7.83 4.03
C VAL A 20 -8.30 7.84 2.95
N GLU A 21 -7.92 8.26 1.74
CA GLU A 21 -8.81 8.39 0.59
C GLU A 21 -9.33 7.04 0.11
N ILE A 22 -8.50 5.98 0.22
CA ILE A 22 -8.91 4.59 -0.10
C ILE A 22 -9.96 4.11 0.89
N VAL A 23 -9.76 4.36 2.17
CA VAL A 23 -10.73 3.96 3.20
C VAL A 23 -12.04 4.74 3.04
N GLU A 24 -11.97 6.04 2.73
CA GLU A 24 -13.15 6.84 2.42
C GLU A 24 -13.96 6.27 1.25
N LEU A 25 -13.27 5.88 0.18
CA LEU A 25 -13.91 5.33 -1.01
C LEU A 25 -14.49 3.94 -0.79
N LEU A 26 -13.72 3.04 -0.16
CA LEU A 26 -14.11 1.64 0.00
C LEU A 26 -15.09 1.43 1.15
N PHE A 27 -14.97 2.18 2.22
CA PHE A 27 -15.69 1.99 3.48
C PHE A 27 -16.29 3.29 4.02
N PRO A 28 -17.10 4.02 3.24
CA PRO A 28 -17.66 5.31 3.67
C PRO A 28 -18.52 5.17 4.94
N GLU A 29 -19.11 3.98 5.19
CA GLU A 29 -19.97 3.72 6.34
C GLU A 29 -19.20 3.73 7.68
N ILE A 30 -17.89 3.47 7.62
CA ILE A 30 -17.03 3.44 8.82
C ILE A 30 -16.01 4.57 8.84
N PHE A 31 -15.78 5.27 7.74
CA PHE A 31 -14.78 6.32 7.59
C PHE A 31 -14.88 7.40 8.68
N ASN A 32 -16.09 7.88 8.94
CA ASN A 32 -16.35 8.92 9.95
C ASN A 32 -16.20 8.41 11.40
N LYS A 33 -16.17 7.10 11.61
CA LYS A 33 -15.98 6.46 12.91
C LYS A 33 -14.50 6.27 13.25
N ILE A 34 -13.60 6.41 12.28
CA ILE A 34 -12.16 6.29 12.47
C ILE A 34 -11.61 7.57 13.09
N ASP A 35 -10.74 7.41 14.05
CA ASP A 35 -9.97 8.49 14.67
C ASP A 35 -8.68 8.73 13.88
N TRP A 36 -8.78 9.59 12.88
CA TRP A 36 -7.67 9.93 12.00
C TRP A 36 -6.57 10.76 12.68
N GLU A 37 -6.86 11.40 13.83
CA GLU A 37 -5.87 12.16 14.59
C GLU A 37 -4.82 11.24 15.23
N LEU A 38 -5.19 10.00 15.51
CA LEU A 38 -4.27 8.98 16.02
C LEU A 38 -3.42 8.33 14.92
N GLY A 39 -3.66 8.70 13.66
CA GLY A 39 -2.95 8.17 12.50
C GLY A 39 -3.31 6.72 12.17
N THR A 40 -2.58 6.19 11.22
CA THR A 40 -2.67 4.80 10.75
C THR A 40 -1.39 4.05 11.10
N GLU A 41 -1.48 2.72 11.24
CA GLU A 41 -0.33 1.84 11.38
C GLU A 41 -0.34 0.83 10.23
N SER A 42 0.69 0.85 9.38
CA SER A 42 0.86 -0.16 8.34
C SER A 42 1.40 -1.46 8.95
N LEU A 43 0.82 -2.59 8.56
CA LEU A 43 1.21 -3.91 9.02
C LEU A 43 1.88 -4.73 7.91
N ASP A 44 2.79 -4.11 7.16
CA ASP A 44 3.44 -4.73 6.02
C ASP A 44 4.28 -5.96 6.41
N LYS A 45 4.93 -5.93 7.58
CA LYS A 45 5.71 -7.07 8.09
C LYS A 45 4.82 -8.27 8.39
N GLU A 46 3.71 -8.02 9.08
CA GLU A 46 2.72 -9.03 9.41
C GLU A 46 2.06 -9.59 8.15
N LEU A 47 1.83 -8.73 7.15
CA LEU A 47 1.29 -9.15 5.86
C LEU A 47 2.24 -10.11 5.14
N ILE A 48 3.54 -9.81 5.09
CA ILE A 48 4.56 -10.69 4.49
C ILE A 48 4.61 -12.05 5.21
N GLU A 49 4.49 -12.09 6.55
CA GLU A 49 4.43 -13.35 7.29
C GLU A 49 3.17 -14.16 6.92
N ILE A 50 2.01 -13.50 6.87
CA ILE A 50 0.75 -14.13 6.48
C ILE A 50 0.81 -14.65 5.05
N GLN A 51 1.40 -13.89 4.12
CA GLN A 51 1.60 -14.31 2.73
C GLN A 51 2.46 -15.58 2.63
N LYS A 52 3.57 -15.65 3.37
CA LYS A 52 4.43 -16.85 3.43
C LYS A 52 3.69 -18.09 3.94
N ASP A 53 2.75 -17.91 4.84
CA ASP A 53 1.93 -19.01 5.39
C ASP A 53 0.84 -19.46 4.40
N ILE A 54 0.36 -18.54 3.54
CA ILE A 54 -0.70 -18.81 2.56
C ILE A 54 -0.13 -19.44 1.28
N PHE A 55 0.98 -18.89 0.79
CA PHE A 55 1.68 -19.38 -0.39
C PHE A 55 2.82 -20.28 0.07
N ASP A 56 2.86 -21.56 -0.38
CA ASP A 56 3.98 -22.45 -0.10
C ASP A 56 5.31 -21.75 -0.40
N LYS A 57 6.34 -22.07 0.40
CA LYS A 57 7.65 -21.39 0.48
C LYS A 57 8.39 -21.14 -0.86
N ASP A 58 7.94 -21.74 -1.95
CA ASP A 58 8.58 -21.62 -3.27
C ASP A 58 7.99 -20.52 -4.17
N SER A 59 6.96 -19.79 -3.75
CA SER A 59 6.36 -18.71 -4.54
C SER A 59 6.99 -17.34 -4.24
N SER A 60 8.32 -17.25 -4.28
CA SER A 60 9.10 -16.02 -4.01
C SER A 60 8.94 -14.91 -5.05
N GLU A 61 8.02 -15.01 -6.00
CA GLU A 61 7.99 -14.13 -7.19
C GLU A 61 6.78 -13.21 -7.33
N LYS A 62 5.81 -13.23 -6.40
CA LYS A 62 4.66 -12.31 -6.54
C LYS A 62 4.59 -11.35 -5.37
N VAL A 63 5.17 -10.17 -5.57
CA VAL A 63 4.80 -8.98 -4.78
C VAL A 63 3.37 -8.66 -5.17
N ILE A 64 2.42 -9.07 -4.33
CA ILE A 64 1.02 -8.70 -4.49
C ILE A 64 0.88 -7.30 -3.88
N SER A 65 0.16 -6.41 -4.57
CA SER A 65 -0.09 -5.04 -4.08
C SER A 65 -1.16 -5.08 -3.01
N ASP A 66 -0.79 -5.60 -1.85
CA ASP A 66 -1.67 -5.75 -0.71
C ASP A 66 -1.29 -4.75 0.38
N LYS A 67 -2.28 -4.28 1.12
CA LYS A 67 -2.08 -3.38 2.24
C LYS A 67 -2.96 -3.78 3.41
N ILE A 68 -2.38 -3.86 4.60
CA ILE A 68 -3.14 -3.92 5.84
C ILE A 68 -2.90 -2.64 6.62
N ILE A 69 -3.98 -1.92 6.87
CA ILE A 69 -4.00 -0.68 7.64
C ILE A 69 -4.70 -0.94 8.97
N LYS A 70 -4.04 -0.63 10.06
CA LYS A 70 -4.63 -0.66 11.39
C LYS A 70 -5.02 0.75 11.79
N VAL A 71 -6.28 0.93 12.18
CA VAL A 71 -6.84 2.20 12.63
C VAL A 71 -7.58 2.05 13.97
N ARG A 72 -7.78 3.16 14.68
CA ARG A 72 -8.59 3.21 15.89
C ARG A 72 -9.94 3.85 15.60
N LEU A 73 -10.99 3.40 16.30
CA LEU A 73 -12.32 3.97 16.19
C LEU A 73 -12.57 4.98 17.32
N LYS A 74 -13.29 6.07 17.02
CA LYS A 74 -13.65 7.15 17.96
C LYS A 74 -14.51 6.66 19.12
N ASP A 75 -15.44 5.74 18.83
CA ASP A 75 -16.38 5.24 19.80
C ASP A 75 -15.80 4.07 20.58
N LYS A 76 -15.63 4.25 21.89
CA LYS A 76 -15.24 3.19 22.86
C LYS A 76 -13.76 2.83 22.88
N GLY A 77 -12.93 3.84 23.13
CA GLY A 77 -11.63 3.74 23.80
C GLY A 77 -10.51 2.98 23.14
N SER A 78 -10.70 1.81 22.56
CA SER A 78 -9.60 1.01 22.06
C SER A 78 -9.95 0.04 20.93
N LYS A 79 -11.13 0.18 20.32
CA LYS A 79 -11.51 -0.71 19.23
C LYS A 79 -10.58 -0.51 18.04
N ILE A 80 -9.93 -1.59 17.62
CA ILE A 80 -8.99 -1.62 16.49
C ILE A 80 -9.70 -2.22 15.29
N LEU A 81 -9.57 -1.52 14.15
CA LEU A 81 -10.04 -2.00 12.87
C LEU A 81 -8.86 -2.28 11.96
N PHE A 82 -8.81 -3.46 11.38
CA PHE A 82 -7.90 -3.83 10.32
C PHE A 82 -8.61 -3.68 8.97
N ILE A 83 -7.98 -2.96 8.06
CA ILE A 83 -8.48 -2.74 6.71
C ILE A 83 -7.52 -3.40 5.75
N HIS A 84 -7.95 -4.49 5.13
CA HIS A 84 -7.17 -5.22 4.13
C HIS A 84 -7.64 -4.82 2.74
N VAL A 85 -6.73 -4.34 1.91
CA VAL A 85 -6.98 -4.01 0.50
C VAL A 85 -6.04 -4.80 -0.38
N GLU A 86 -6.58 -5.55 -1.34
CA GLU A 86 -5.83 -6.32 -2.31
C GLU A 86 -6.10 -5.82 -3.73
N VAL A 87 -5.03 -5.60 -4.52
CA VAL A 87 -5.13 -5.22 -5.92
C VAL A 87 -4.75 -6.41 -6.80
N GLN A 88 -5.69 -6.85 -7.61
CA GLN A 88 -5.52 -7.98 -8.52
C GLN A 88 -5.36 -7.49 -9.96
N SER A 89 -4.17 -7.70 -10.53
CA SER A 89 -3.79 -7.20 -11.86
C SER A 89 -4.09 -8.19 -13.00
N TYR A 90 -4.37 -9.46 -12.67
CA TYR A 90 -4.64 -10.52 -13.65
C TYR A 90 -5.59 -11.57 -13.09
N SER A 91 -6.21 -12.34 -13.97
CA SER A 91 -6.99 -13.52 -13.58
C SER A 91 -6.05 -14.72 -13.40
N SER A 92 -5.92 -15.21 -12.17
CA SER A 92 -5.24 -16.49 -11.93
C SER A 92 -6.20 -17.62 -12.29
N GLY A 93 -5.90 -18.35 -13.36
CA GLY A 93 -6.78 -19.41 -13.86
C GLY A 93 -6.96 -20.63 -12.95
N HIS A 94 -6.20 -20.74 -11.86
CA HIS A 94 -6.15 -21.90 -10.97
C HIS A 94 -6.46 -21.60 -9.50
N GLU A 95 -6.50 -20.35 -9.09
CA GLU A 95 -6.76 -19.95 -7.72
C GLU A 95 -8.12 -19.27 -7.60
N ILE A 96 -8.93 -19.71 -6.65
CA ILE A 96 -10.18 -19.06 -6.30
C ILE A 96 -9.81 -17.82 -5.47
N PHE A 97 -9.91 -16.64 -6.08
CA PHE A 97 -9.54 -15.38 -5.44
C PHE A 97 -10.31 -15.14 -4.13
N GLY A 98 -11.61 -15.48 -4.13
CA GLY A 98 -12.44 -15.39 -2.93
C GLY A 98 -11.92 -16.22 -1.76
N GLU A 99 -11.40 -17.44 -2.03
CA GLU A 99 -10.78 -18.28 -1.01
C GLU A 99 -9.52 -17.64 -0.43
N ARG A 100 -8.69 -17.03 -1.29
CA ARG A 100 -7.49 -16.30 -0.85
C ARG A 100 -7.85 -15.16 0.08
N MET A 101 -8.85 -14.34 -0.28
CA MET A 101 -9.35 -13.26 0.57
C MET A 101 -9.86 -13.77 1.94
N PHE A 102 -10.52 -14.90 1.96
CA PHE A 102 -10.94 -15.55 3.22
C PHE A 102 -9.74 -16.04 4.04
N ARG A 103 -8.74 -16.64 3.41
CA ARG A 103 -7.51 -17.09 4.10
C ARG A 103 -6.79 -15.91 4.75
N TYR A 104 -6.66 -14.76 4.08
CA TYR A 104 -6.14 -13.53 4.68
C TYR A 104 -6.96 -13.07 5.88
N PHE A 105 -8.28 -12.96 5.71
CA PHE A 105 -9.18 -12.59 6.81
C PHE A 105 -8.98 -13.49 8.03
N TYR A 106 -9.01 -14.79 7.83
CA TYR A 106 -8.85 -15.76 8.92
C TYR A 106 -7.50 -15.62 9.62
N ARG A 107 -6.40 -15.48 8.88
CA ARG A 107 -5.06 -15.33 9.43
C ARG A 107 -4.89 -14.02 10.21
N ILE A 108 -5.39 -12.91 9.68
CA ILE A 108 -5.38 -11.63 10.38
C ILE A 108 -6.21 -11.74 11.66
N TRP A 109 -7.41 -12.29 11.56
CA TRP A 109 -8.31 -12.46 12.69
C TRP A 109 -7.72 -13.36 13.77
N ASP A 110 -7.15 -14.51 13.42
CA ASP A 110 -6.52 -15.44 14.36
C ASP A 110 -5.31 -14.81 15.06
N LYS A 111 -4.46 -14.10 14.31
CA LYS A 111 -3.27 -13.44 14.84
C LYS A 111 -3.57 -12.32 15.82
N PHE A 112 -4.63 -11.55 15.60
CA PHE A 112 -4.87 -10.30 16.33
C PHE A 112 -6.04 -10.34 17.29
N ARG A 113 -6.98 -11.27 17.18
CA ARG A 113 -8.23 -11.28 17.98
C ARG A 113 -8.05 -11.31 19.49
N TYR A 114 -6.92 -11.86 19.96
CA TYR A 114 -6.59 -11.95 21.39
C TYR A 114 -5.41 -11.06 21.79
N LYS A 115 -4.80 -10.37 20.85
CA LYS A 115 -3.63 -9.53 21.12
C LYS A 115 -4.01 -8.21 21.82
N TYR A 116 -5.23 -7.78 21.64
CA TYR A 116 -5.74 -6.53 22.18
C TYR A 116 -6.92 -6.84 23.13
N GLU A 117 -7.05 -6.08 24.21
CA GLU A 117 -8.13 -6.24 25.21
C GLU A 117 -9.51 -6.10 24.56
N ASP A 118 -9.64 -5.22 23.59
CA ASP A 118 -10.85 -5.08 22.79
C ASP A 118 -10.79 -5.94 21.52
N LYS A 119 -11.94 -6.52 21.16
CA LYS A 119 -12.06 -7.36 19.98
C LYS A 119 -11.72 -6.55 18.73
N SER A 120 -10.69 -6.99 18.02
CA SER A 120 -10.33 -6.45 16.72
C SER A 120 -11.38 -6.81 15.68
N GLU A 121 -11.73 -5.86 14.85
CA GLU A 121 -12.60 -6.07 13.68
C GLU A 121 -11.77 -6.00 12.40
N ILE A 122 -12.26 -6.63 11.34
CA ILE A 122 -11.57 -6.69 10.05
C ILE A 122 -12.58 -6.41 8.95
N VAL A 123 -12.21 -5.53 8.05
CA VAL A 123 -12.88 -5.35 6.76
C VAL A 123 -11.89 -5.57 5.64
N ALA A 124 -12.37 -6.04 4.50
CA ALA A 124 -11.50 -6.28 3.35
C ALA A 124 -12.14 -5.81 2.05
N ALA A 125 -11.29 -5.41 1.11
CA ALA A 125 -11.69 -5.03 -0.23
C ALA A 125 -10.71 -5.56 -1.27
N ALA A 126 -11.22 -5.77 -2.49
CA ALA A 126 -10.44 -6.13 -3.65
C ALA A 126 -10.64 -5.11 -4.78
N ILE A 127 -9.55 -4.76 -5.46
CA ILE A 127 -9.54 -3.88 -6.62
C ILE A 127 -9.09 -4.68 -7.84
N TYR A 128 -10.00 -4.93 -8.77
CA TYR A 128 -9.72 -5.67 -10.00
C TYR A 128 -9.32 -4.72 -11.12
N THR A 129 -8.07 -4.83 -11.60
CA THR A 129 -7.47 -3.90 -12.56
C THR A 129 -7.23 -4.51 -13.95
N TYR A 130 -7.99 -5.55 -14.31
CA TYR A 130 -7.91 -6.24 -15.61
C TYR A 130 -9.27 -6.34 -16.30
N LYS A 131 -9.26 -6.65 -17.60
CA LYS A 131 -10.49 -6.83 -18.41
C LYS A 131 -11.17 -8.16 -18.18
N GLY A 132 -12.49 -8.19 -18.45
CA GLY A 132 -13.32 -9.41 -18.37
C GLY A 132 -13.83 -9.69 -16.96
N ASN A 133 -14.52 -10.83 -16.80
CA ASN A 133 -15.21 -11.19 -15.56
C ASN A 133 -14.55 -12.38 -14.82
N SER A 134 -13.62 -13.09 -15.46
CA SER A 134 -13.01 -14.28 -14.89
C SER A 134 -12.22 -13.94 -13.63
N GLY A 135 -12.39 -14.71 -12.56
CA GLY A 135 -11.66 -14.56 -11.30
C GLY A 135 -11.98 -13.29 -10.50
N LYS A 136 -13.09 -12.59 -10.80
CA LYS A 136 -13.55 -11.40 -10.06
C LYS A 136 -14.61 -11.78 -9.04
N ASP A 137 -14.18 -12.53 -8.02
CA ASP A 137 -15.06 -12.96 -6.96
C ASP A 137 -15.50 -11.76 -6.11
N LYS A 138 -16.76 -11.82 -5.62
CA LYS A 138 -17.33 -10.85 -4.68
C LYS A 138 -17.49 -11.42 -3.28
N ARG A 139 -17.40 -12.74 -3.18
CA ARG A 139 -17.48 -13.51 -1.94
C ARG A 139 -16.78 -14.85 -2.13
N TYR A 140 -16.42 -15.48 -1.03
CA TYR A 140 -16.05 -16.89 -0.97
C TYR A 140 -17.18 -17.68 -0.37
N VAL A 141 -17.49 -18.84 -0.95
CA VAL A 141 -18.50 -19.77 -0.45
C VAL A 141 -17.85 -21.14 -0.31
N TYR A 142 -17.95 -21.72 0.89
CA TYR A 142 -17.62 -23.10 1.11
C TYR A 142 -18.90 -23.88 1.33
N GLN A 143 -19.13 -24.87 0.46
CA GLN A 143 -20.32 -25.71 0.45
C GLN A 143 -19.94 -27.15 0.13
N LEU A 144 -20.55 -28.10 0.83
CA LEU A 144 -20.46 -29.50 0.48
C LEU A 144 -21.64 -29.85 -0.42
N PRO A 145 -21.45 -30.65 -1.52
CA PRO A 145 -22.50 -31.00 -2.45
C PRO A 145 -23.70 -31.72 -1.79
N GLU A 146 -23.45 -32.41 -0.67
CA GLU A 146 -24.43 -33.17 0.07
C GLU A 146 -25.30 -32.31 1.01
N LEU A 147 -24.95 -31.04 1.20
CA LEU A 147 -25.69 -30.12 2.07
C LEU A 147 -26.41 -29.07 1.24
N GLU A 148 -27.68 -28.80 1.62
CA GLU A 148 -28.51 -27.79 0.94
C GLU A 148 -27.99 -26.33 1.19
N ASN A 149 -27.40 -26.10 2.36
CA ASN A 149 -27.00 -24.77 2.78
C ASN A 149 -25.49 -24.55 2.64
N GLU A 150 -25.13 -23.31 2.36
CA GLU A 150 -23.72 -22.84 2.41
C GLU A 150 -23.19 -23.03 3.84
N ILE A 151 -22.05 -23.70 4.00
CA ILE A 151 -21.42 -23.91 5.32
C ILE A 151 -20.76 -22.61 5.79
N LEU A 152 -20.12 -21.89 4.87
CA LEU A 152 -19.45 -20.64 5.14
C LEU A 152 -19.59 -19.70 3.95
N THR A 153 -19.93 -18.44 4.26
CA THR A 153 -19.91 -17.35 3.29
C THR A 153 -19.09 -16.21 3.83
N TYR A 154 -18.08 -15.80 3.07
CA TYR A 154 -17.25 -14.65 3.39
C TYR A 154 -17.40 -13.56 2.33
N ASN A 155 -17.87 -12.38 2.73
CA ASN A 155 -18.09 -11.25 1.85
C ASN A 155 -16.99 -10.19 2.03
N PHE A 156 -16.59 -9.55 0.92
CA PHE A 156 -15.67 -8.41 0.91
C PHE A 156 -16.12 -7.36 -0.12
N LYS A 157 -15.70 -6.12 0.07
CA LYS A 157 -16.00 -5.05 -0.91
C LYS A 157 -15.19 -5.28 -2.20
N THR A 158 -15.74 -4.86 -3.34
CA THR A 158 -15.01 -4.97 -4.61
C THR A 158 -15.13 -3.72 -5.45
N ILE A 159 -14.03 -3.32 -6.09
CA ILE A 159 -14.01 -2.35 -7.17
C ILE A 159 -13.53 -3.07 -8.44
N ASN A 160 -14.30 -2.95 -9.52
CA ASN A 160 -13.87 -3.38 -10.85
C ASN A 160 -13.53 -2.15 -11.68
N VAL A 161 -12.24 -1.89 -11.91
CA VAL A 161 -11.75 -0.71 -12.63
C VAL A 161 -12.35 -0.59 -14.03
N GLU A 162 -12.54 -1.72 -14.73
CA GLU A 162 -13.17 -1.73 -16.06
C GLU A 162 -14.60 -1.13 -16.05
N LYS A 163 -15.34 -1.35 -14.97
CA LYS A 163 -16.76 -1.00 -14.83
C LYS A 163 -17.02 0.16 -13.86
N ILE A 164 -15.95 0.76 -13.33
CA ILE A 164 -16.11 1.83 -12.36
C ILE A 164 -16.80 3.05 -12.97
N GLU A 165 -17.78 3.58 -12.26
CA GLU A 165 -18.46 4.83 -12.58
C GLU A 165 -17.74 5.95 -11.84
N LEU A 166 -16.86 6.67 -12.56
CA LEU A 166 -15.99 7.72 -11.99
C LEU A 166 -16.79 8.87 -11.39
N GLU A 167 -18.00 9.09 -11.87
CA GLU A 167 -18.95 10.13 -11.42
C GLU A 167 -19.43 9.87 -9.99
N ARG A 168 -19.35 8.63 -9.51
CA ARG A 168 -19.69 8.27 -8.13
C ARG A 168 -18.56 8.53 -7.14
N ILE A 169 -17.35 8.78 -7.63
CA ILE A 169 -16.22 9.18 -6.80
C ILE A 169 -16.26 10.71 -6.66
N SER A 170 -16.17 11.21 -5.42
CA SER A 170 -16.11 12.65 -5.16
C SER A 170 -14.98 13.31 -5.96
N ASP A 171 -15.23 14.50 -6.48
CA ASP A 171 -14.21 15.30 -7.17
C ASP A 171 -13.05 15.70 -6.23
N ASP A 172 -13.31 15.73 -4.94
CA ASP A 172 -12.29 16.03 -3.92
C ASP A 172 -11.45 14.82 -3.52
N ASN A 173 -11.85 13.60 -3.94
CA ASN A 173 -11.06 12.40 -3.67
C ASN A 173 -10.07 12.14 -4.83
N PRO A 174 -8.74 12.24 -4.57
CA PRO A 174 -7.72 12.09 -5.59
C PRO A 174 -7.68 10.72 -6.25
N LEU A 175 -8.26 9.70 -5.65
CA LEU A 175 -8.40 8.38 -6.26
C LEU A 175 -9.26 8.39 -7.52
N LYS A 176 -10.10 9.41 -7.73
CA LYS A 176 -10.83 9.59 -8.99
C LYS A 176 -9.87 9.65 -10.18
N LEU A 177 -8.76 10.39 -10.04
CA LEU A 177 -7.73 10.45 -11.07
C LEU A 177 -6.97 9.13 -11.23
N VAL A 178 -6.65 8.46 -10.11
CA VAL A 178 -6.01 7.12 -10.13
C VAL A 178 -6.85 6.12 -10.91
N PHE A 179 -8.15 6.01 -10.58
CA PHE A 179 -9.05 5.10 -11.28
C PHE A 179 -9.30 5.50 -12.73
N LYS A 180 -9.28 6.80 -13.03
CA LYS A 180 -9.34 7.29 -14.40
C LYS A 180 -8.12 6.85 -15.21
N MET A 181 -6.91 6.97 -14.67
CA MET A 181 -5.69 6.48 -15.30
C MET A 181 -5.76 4.96 -15.53
N ALA A 182 -6.10 4.19 -14.50
CA ALA A 182 -6.18 2.74 -14.58
C ALA A 182 -7.26 2.28 -15.59
N LYS A 183 -8.45 2.90 -15.58
CA LYS A 183 -9.51 2.61 -16.54
C LYS A 183 -9.08 2.98 -17.97
N LYS A 184 -8.43 4.14 -18.13
CA LYS A 184 -7.93 4.58 -19.44
C LYS A 184 -6.93 3.61 -20.03
N LEU A 185 -6.03 3.05 -19.21
CA LEU A 185 -5.11 2.02 -19.66
C LEU A 185 -5.86 0.78 -20.18
N LEU A 186 -6.90 0.33 -19.47
CA LEU A 186 -7.72 -0.80 -19.93
C LEU A 186 -8.46 -0.51 -21.24
N GLU A 187 -8.84 0.73 -21.51
CA GLU A 187 -9.52 1.15 -22.73
C GLU A 187 -8.56 1.38 -23.90
N THR A 188 -7.29 1.70 -23.62
CA THR A 188 -6.28 2.00 -24.62
C THR A 188 -5.80 0.73 -25.35
N ASN A 189 -5.56 0.82 -26.64
CA ASN A 189 -4.93 -0.26 -27.39
C ASN A 189 -3.46 -0.41 -26.97
N THR A 190 -2.89 -1.57 -27.23
CA THR A 190 -1.48 -1.87 -26.92
C THR A 190 -0.50 -1.29 -27.95
N ILE A 191 -0.92 -0.30 -28.73
CA ILE A 191 -0.12 0.40 -29.74
C ILE A 191 0.51 1.62 -29.06
N ASP A 192 1.80 1.81 -29.23
CA ASP A 192 2.60 2.83 -28.56
C ASP A 192 2.10 4.26 -28.82
N GLU A 193 1.59 4.55 -30.02
CA GLU A 193 0.99 5.84 -30.34
C GLU A 193 -0.23 6.13 -29.47
N ASP A 194 -1.13 5.15 -29.32
CA ASP A 194 -2.33 5.30 -28.47
C ASP A 194 -1.94 5.44 -27.00
N ILE A 195 -0.92 4.72 -26.55
CA ILE A 195 -0.36 4.81 -25.20
C ILE A 195 0.24 6.19 -24.95
N CYS A 196 1.06 6.69 -25.87
CA CYS A 196 1.70 7.99 -25.79
C CYS A 196 0.65 9.12 -25.73
N ASP A 197 -0.35 9.07 -26.60
CA ASP A 197 -1.44 10.06 -26.63
C ASP A 197 -2.25 10.05 -25.32
N ALA A 198 -2.58 8.87 -24.80
CA ALA A 198 -3.29 8.74 -23.52
C ALA A 198 -2.43 9.28 -22.38
N LYS A 199 -1.13 8.93 -22.33
CA LYS A 199 -0.17 9.40 -21.34
C LYS A 199 -0.06 10.92 -21.33
N ILE A 200 0.08 11.56 -22.48
CA ILE A 200 0.17 13.02 -22.60
C ILE A 200 -1.11 13.70 -22.10
N LYS A 201 -2.29 13.18 -22.46
CA LYS A 201 -3.58 13.73 -21.98
C LYS A 201 -3.70 13.65 -20.46
N LEU A 202 -3.35 12.51 -19.87
CA LEU A 202 -3.38 12.32 -18.41
C LEU A 202 -2.31 13.15 -17.70
N ALA A 203 -1.12 13.29 -18.29
CA ALA A 203 -0.07 14.16 -17.79
C ALA A 203 -0.51 15.63 -17.75
N LYS A 204 -1.24 16.09 -18.77
CA LYS A 204 -1.81 17.45 -18.80
C LYS A 204 -2.85 17.65 -17.69
N GLU A 205 -3.68 16.66 -17.44
CA GLU A 205 -4.67 16.71 -16.36
C GLU A 205 -3.97 16.74 -15.00
N LEU A 206 -2.98 15.86 -14.79
CA LEU A 206 -2.20 15.80 -13.56
C LEU A 206 -1.45 17.12 -13.29
N SER A 207 -0.95 17.79 -14.33
CA SER A 207 -0.25 19.09 -14.19
C SER A 207 -1.12 20.22 -13.63
N ASN A 208 -2.44 20.11 -13.80
CA ASN A 208 -3.41 21.08 -13.29
C ASN A 208 -4.19 20.55 -12.06
N TYR A 209 -3.76 19.40 -11.53
CA TYR A 209 -4.48 18.74 -10.45
C TYR A 209 -4.10 19.32 -9.08
N ASP A 210 -5.10 19.81 -8.34
CA ASP A 210 -4.95 20.55 -7.08
C ASP A 210 -5.50 19.81 -5.84
N LYS A 211 -5.99 18.57 -6.02
CA LYS A 211 -6.66 17.81 -4.95
C LYS A 211 -5.71 16.95 -4.09
N VAL A 212 -4.42 17.07 -4.30
CA VAL A 212 -3.40 16.36 -3.51
C VAL A 212 -2.99 17.18 -2.29
N LYS A 213 -2.71 16.50 -1.19
CA LYS A 213 -2.43 17.13 0.11
C LYS A 213 -0.94 17.35 0.37
N ASN A 214 -0.09 16.58 -0.29
CA ASN A 214 1.36 16.60 -0.05
C ASN A 214 2.16 16.15 -1.28
N ASN A 215 3.48 16.32 -1.21
CA ASN A 215 4.39 15.96 -2.29
C ASN A 215 4.47 14.45 -2.54
N GLU A 216 4.25 13.62 -1.53
CA GLU A 216 4.23 12.16 -1.66
C GLU A 216 3.07 11.71 -2.53
N GLN A 217 1.89 12.26 -2.33
CA GLN A 217 0.72 11.99 -3.17
C GLN A 217 0.96 12.41 -4.62
N ILE A 218 1.57 13.58 -4.86
CA ILE A 218 1.92 14.03 -6.22
C ILE A 218 2.89 13.05 -6.86
N LYS A 219 3.94 12.67 -6.14
CA LYS A 219 4.94 11.70 -6.60
C LYS A 219 4.29 10.37 -6.98
N SER A 220 3.45 9.83 -6.11
CA SER A 220 2.77 8.55 -6.35
C SER A 220 1.86 8.61 -7.58
N LEU A 221 1.18 9.73 -7.84
CA LEU A 221 0.39 9.92 -9.07
C LEU A 221 1.26 9.99 -10.33
N VAL A 222 2.40 10.68 -10.25
CA VAL A 222 3.35 10.75 -11.37
C VAL A 222 3.94 9.37 -11.64
N ASP A 223 4.45 8.69 -10.61
CA ASP A 223 5.01 7.35 -10.73
C ASP A 223 3.96 6.36 -11.25
N PHE A 224 2.72 6.45 -10.78
CA PHE A 224 1.62 5.63 -11.27
C PHE A 224 1.37 5.83 -12.78
N LEU A 225 1.33 7.08 -13.26
CA LEU A 225 1.22 7.37 -14.68
C LEU A 225 2.40 6.81 -15.48
N GLU A 226 3.63 6.98 -14.97
CA GLU A 226 4.84 6.52 -15.64
C GLU A 226 4.91 4.98 -15.72
N TYR A 227 4.53 4.28 -14.67
CA TYR A 227 4.54 2.81 -14.63
C TYR A 227 3.40 2.16 -15.42
N LEU A 228 2.22 2.80 -15.46
CA LEU A 228 1.08 2.25 -16.20
C LEU A 228 1.21 2.42 -17.71
N PHE A 229 1.70 3.58 -18.18
CA PHE A 229 1.78 3.93 -19.59
C PHE A 229 3.22 3.86 -20.08
N LEU A 230 3.76 2.64 -20.22
CA LEU A 230 5.10 2.43 -20.78
C LEU A 230 5.05 2.58 -22.30
N ILE A 231 5.92 3.42 -22.83
CA ILE A 231 6.15 3.61 -24.25
C ILE A 231 7.44 2.87 -24.59
N GLU A 232 7.37 1.93 -25.52
CA GLU A 232 8.54 1.14 -25.95
C GLU A 232 9.28 1.79 -27.11
N ASP A 233 8.58 2.55 -27.99
CA ASP A 233 9.20 3.29 -29.09
C ASP A 233 10.00 4.49 -28.56
N PRO A 234 11.34 4.53 -28.76
CA PRO A 234 12.18 5.62 -28.28
C PRO A 234 11.84 6.99 -28.89
N LYS A 235 11.21 7.04 -30.06
CA LYS A 235 10.80 8.31 -30.68
C LYS A 235 9.60 8.89 -29.97
N LEU A 236 8.62 8.05 -29.63
CA LEU A 236 7.44 8.46 -28.89
C LEU A 236 7.79 8.78 -27.42
N GLU A 237 8.69 8.02 -26.79
CA GLU A 237 9.23 8.34 -25.48
C GLU A 237 9.89 9.73 -25.47
N LYS A 238 10.68 10.05 -26.51
CA LYS A 238 11.29 11.38 -26.66
C LYS A 238 10.23 12.51 -26.79
N ILE A 239 9.16 12.29 -27.53
CA ILE A 239 8.06 13.24 -27.66
C ILE A 239 7.43 13.51 -26.30
N TYR A 240 7.20 12.47 -25.51
CA TYR A 240 6.66 12.61 -24.17
C TYR A 240 7.62 13.35 -23.22
N GLU A 241 8.91 13.07 -23.28
CA GLU A 241 9.93 13.77 -22.49
C GLU A 241 10.03 15.26 -22.87
N GLU A 242 9.92 15.60 -24.16
CA GLU A 242 9.87 16.98 -24.63
C GLU A 242 8.60 17.68 -24.13
N TYR A 243 7.47 16.96 -24.10
CA TYR A 243 6.23 17.47 -23.52
C TYR A 243 6.41 17.80 -22.03
N LYS A 244 6.99 16.90 -21.24
CA LYS A 244 7.27 17.13 -19.81
C LYS A 244 8.14 18.38 -19.59
N LYS A 245 9.19 18.56 -20.41
CA LYS A 245 10.09 19.72 -20.32
C LYS A 245 9.41 21.05 -20.63
N LYS A 246 8.48 21.07 -21.59
CA LYS A 246 7.80 22.30 -22.04
C LYS A 246 6.66 22.73 -21.11
N ASN A 247 5.97 21.79 -20.51
CA ASN A 247 4.71 22.04 -19.81
C ASN A 247 4.83 21.99 -18.28
N GLY A 248 6.01 22.23 -17.75
CA GLY A 248 6.32 22.15 -16.32
C GLY A 248 5.18 22.61 -15.41
N GLY A 249 4.60 21.75 -14.66
CA GLY A 249 3.59 21.86 -13.62
C GLY A 249 3.95 20.88 -12.52
N ALA A 250 3.10 19.91 -12.18
CA ALA A 250 3.45 18.80 -11.29
C ALA A 250 4.73 18.04 -11.74
N PHE A 251 5.02 18.09 -13.07
CA PHE A 251 6.29 17.63 -13.65
C PHE A 251 7.46 18.62 -13.52
N LYS A 252 7.29 19.81 -12.93
CA LYS A 252 8.41 20.69 -12.54
C LYS A 252 9.24 20.12 -11.43
N LEU A 253 8.68 19.23 -10.64
CA LEU A 253 9.45 18.29 -9.88
C LEU A 253 9.93 17.23 -10.88
N SER A 254 11.02 17.51 -11.59
CA SER A 254 11.63 16.52 -12.48
C SER A 254 11.85 15.23 -11.67
N ILE A 255 11.83 14.08 -12.33
CA ILE A 255 12.18 12.79 -11.70
C ILE A 255 13.48 12.92 -10.88
N ASP A 256 14.39 13.80 -11.29
CA ASP A 256 15.64 14.09 -10.57
C ASP A 256 15.43 14.96 -9.31
N GLU A 257 14.46 15.86 -9.29
CA GLU A 257 14.10 16.62 -8.07
C GLU A 257 13.28 15.76 -7.12
N ILE A 258 12.39 14.92 -7.64
CA ILE A 258 11.66 13.91 -6.85
C ILE A 258 12.66 12.90 -6.26
N ARG A 259 13.62 12.42 -7.04
CA ARG A 259 14.72 11.58 -6.54
C ARG A 259 15.57 12.29 -5.50
N LYS A 260 15.95 13.56 -5.72
CA LYS A 260 16.70 14.36 -4.73
C LYS A 260 15.91 14.59 -3.46
N LEU A 261 14.62 14.86 -3.54
CA LEU A 261 13.73 14.98 -2.38
C LEU A 261 13.59 13.64 -1.65
N HIS A 262 13.42 12.54 -2.40
CA HIS A 262 13.38 11.19 -1.84
C HIS A 262 14.70 10.84 -1.14
N TYR A 263 15.85 11.04 -1.78
CA TYR A 263 17.16 10.81 -1.13
C TYR A 263 17.38 11.71 0.08
N LYS A 264 16.86 12.93 0.05
CA LYS A 264 16.93 13.85 1.19
C LYS A 264 15.99 13.44 2.32
N GLU A 265 14.84 12.86 2.00
CA GLU A 265 13.86 12.37 2.98
C GLU A 265 14.28 11.04 3.57
N VAL A 266 14.75 10.09 2.74
CA VAL A 266 15.38 8.83 3.18
C VAL A 266 16.61 9.11 4.05
N GLY A 267 17.51 10.00 3.62
CA GLY A 267 18.66 10.41 4.44
C GLY A 267 18.27 11.14 5.73
N ARG A 268 17.09 11.78 5.77
CA ARG A 268 16.56 12.41 6.99
C ARG A 268 15.89 11.40 7.92
N GLU A 269 15.25 10.37 7.37
CA GLU A 269 14.71 9.24 8.14
C GLU A 269 15.83 8.35 8.66
N GLU A 270 16.82 8.02 7.83
CA GLU A 270 18.04 7.30 8.24
C GLU A 270 18.78 8.07 9.33
N GLY A 271 18.97 9.38 9.18
CA GLY A 271 19.57 10.22 10.19
C GLY A 271 18.76 10.29 11.50
N ARG A 272 17.44 10.26 11.44
CA ARG A 272 16.57 10.19 12.63
C ARG A 272 16.66 8.83 13.32
N GLU A 273 16.75 7.75 12.57
CA GLU A 273 16.92 6.41 13.15
C GLU A 273 18.32 6.23 13.73
N GLU A 274 19.35 6.75 13.07
CA GLU A 274 20.72 6.78 13.62
C GLU A 274 20.81 7.61 14.91
N GLU A 275 20.13 8.75 14.97
CA GLU A 275 20.08 9.59 16.17
C GLU A 275 19.33 8.89 17.30
N LYS A 276 18.21 8.21 17.02
CA LYS A 276 17.51 7.39 18.01
C LYS A 276 18.39 6.25 18.53
N ILE A 277 19.15 5.59 17.65
CA ILE A 277 20.07 4.52 18.04
C ILE A 277 21.18 5.09 18.92
N LYS A 278 21.78 6.24 18.58
CA LYS A 278 22.77 6.92 19.40
C LYS A 278 22.26 7.23 20.81
N VAL A 279 21.08 7.83 20.90
CA VAL A 279 20.45 8.14 22.20
C VAL A 279 20.21 6.84 23.03
N ARG A 280 19.81 5.75 22.40
CA ARG A 280 19.64 4.45 23.08
C ARG A 280 20.97 3.89 23.59
N ILE A 281 22.03 4.03 22.80
CA ILE A 281 23.39 3.62 23.18
C ILE A 281 23.90 4.49 24.35
N GLU A 282 23.70 5.82 24.29
CA GLU A 282 24.08 6.73 25.38
C GLU A 282 23.39 6.35 26.69
N ILE A 283 22.06 6.16 26.66
CA ILE A 283 21.29 5.72 27.83
C ILE A 283 21.81 4.37 28.39
N ALA A 284 22.08 3.41 27.51
CA ALA A 284 22.59 2.09 27.93
C ALA A 284 23.98 2.21 28.55
N THR A 285 24.85 3.05 27.98
CA THR A 285 26.21 3.27 28.47
C THR A 285 26.21 3.96 29.84
N GLU A 286 25.41 4.99 30.03
CA GLU A 286 25.26 5.66 31.34
C GLU A 286 24.75 4.69 32.39
N MET A 287 23.72 3.90 32.06
CA MET A 287 23.16 2.91 32.99
C MET A 287 24.13 1.77 33.30
N LEU A 288 25.02 1.37 32.37
CA LEU A 288 26.08 0.40 32.60
C LEU A 288 27.13 0.97 33.57
N LEU A 289 27.52 2.24 33.39
CA LEU A 289 28.46 2.93 34.29
C LEU A 289 27.90 3.10 35.70
N ASP A 290 26.60 3.30 35.82
CA ASP A 290 25.92 3.39 37.11
C ASP A 290 25.68 2.01 37.78
N GLY A 291 26.07 0.90 37.14
CA GLY A 291 25.95 -0.45 37.68
C GLY A 291 24.53 -0.99 37.73
N GLU A 292 23.64 -0.47 36.88
CA GLU A 292 22.24 -0.90 36.80
C GLU A 292 22.12 -2.33 36.22
N SER A 293 21.06 -3.05 36.57
CA SER A 293 20.83 -4.41 36.11
C SER A 293 20.53 -4.48 34.62
N LEU A 294 20.98 -5.53 33.91
CA LEU A 294 20.75 -5.77 32.49
C LEU A 294 19.26 -5.68 32.11
N GLU A 295 18.35 -6.19 32.95
CA GLU A 295 16.91 -6.09 32.72
C GLU A 295 16.41 -4.64 32.70
N LYS A 296 16.98 -3.80 33.58
CA LYS A 296 16.63 -2.39 33.66
C LYS A 296 17.19 -1.61 32.48
N ILE A 297 18.45 -1.88 32.09
CA ILE A 297 19.09 -1.29 30.90
C ILE A 297 18.27 -1.62 29.65
N LYS A 298 17.93 -2.88 29.44
CA LYS A 298 17.11 -3.34 28.30
C LYS A 298 15.74 -2.66 28.24
N LYS A 299 15.09 -2.50 29.39
CA LYS A 299 13.77 -1.86 29.49
C LYS A 299 13.81 -0.40 29.03
N TYR A 300 14.85 0.35 29.39
CA TYR A 300 14.93 1.79 29.14
C TYR A 300 15.64 2.14 27.82
N SER A 301 16.72 1.44 27.47
CA SER A 301 17.45 1.66 26.22
C SER A 301 16.75 1.02 25.00
N LYS A 302 15.93 -0.03 25.24
CA LYS A 302 15.32 -0.87 24.19
C LYS A 302 16.34 -1.54 23.26
N LEU A 303 17.56 -1.72 23.72
CA LEU A 303 18.60 -2.51 23.06
C LEU A 303 18.44 -3.98 23.40
N SER A 304 18.90 -4.86 22.51
CA SER A 304 18.99 -6.31 22.75
C SER A 304 20.12 -6.66 23.71
N ASP A 305 20.06 -7.87 24.28
CA ASP A 305 21.12 -8.36 25.17
C ASP A 305 22.50 -8.39 24.49
N GLU A 306 22.53 -8.71 23.19
CA GLU A 306 23.75 -8.74 22.38
C GLU A 306 24.34 -7.33 22.16
N GLU A 307 23.51 -6.34 21.90
CA GLU A 307 23.92 -4.95 21.77
C GLU A 307 24.45 -4.36 23.07
N ILE A 308 23.83 -4.70 24.22
CA ILE A 308 24.29 -4.23 25.53
C ILE A 308 25.61 -4.88 25.92
N ASN A 309 25.79 -6.19 25.64
CA ASN A 309 27.05 -6.90 25.92
C ASN A 309 28.20 -6.33 25.07
N ASN A 310 27.97 -6.02 23.81
CA ASN A 310 28.98 -5.38 22.94
C ASN A 310 29.41 -4.00 23.43
N LEU A 311 28.53 -3.24 24.11
CA LEU A 311 28.89 -1.97 24.72
C LEU A 311 29.78 -2.17 25.96
N ASN A 312 29.56 -3.23 26.72
CA ASN A 312 30.33 -3.56 27.89
C ASN A 312 31.76 -4.01 27.55
N ASP A 313 31.93 -4.73 26.42
CA ASP A 313 33.23 -5.23 25.93
C ASP A 313 34.07 -4.12 25.26
N SER A 314 33.43 -3.03 24.76
CA SER A 314 34.11 -1.90 24.13
C SER A 314 34.53 -0.80 25.12
N GLY A 315 34.16 -0.90 26.39
CA GLY A 315 34.47 0.04 27.48
C GLY A 315 35.65 -0.39 28.39
N THR A 316 36.31 -1.48 28.05
CA THR A 316 37.57 -1.95 28.69
C THR A 316 38.73 -1.69 27.72
#